data_f17f8a4d9ac966de834c37539c752312
#
_entry.id   f17f8a4d9ac966de834c37539c752312
#
_cell.length_a   1.000
_cell.length_b   1.000
_cell.length_c   1.000
_cell.angle_alpha   90.00
_cell.angle_beta   90.00
_cell.angle_gamma   90.00
#
_symmetry.space_group_name_H-M   'P 1'
#
loop_
_entity.id
_entity.type
_entity.pdbx_description
1 polymer ?
#
loop_
_entity_poly.entity_id
_entity_poly.type
_entity_poly.pdbx_seq_one_letter_code
_entity_poly.pdbx_strand_id
1 'polypeptide(L)'
;MSVFRRLVNTFSRSKLHQEIDAEIQAHVEMRIADNLAAGMSPEEARRDALIRFGSRVVMRERVTAADAATALDAVWRDLRYAARQLQRSPAFTTTALLTLILGIGANVVVFSAVNALVLRPLDVPEPTALYNVVQKTPGYDNQSYPDYLDFQSKNSTFSDMAAYRIQSAGLSTKDAAYKCWYYRVSGNYFDMLGVRPEHGRLFHASEEHGPNSAPYIVLSHDFWRRHFNSDSGVLGTTVDVNKHPFTVIGVVPAAFHGADLFLWPDFWMPMVDSPDDEGANFLSIRGMHNIWILGKLKPDVTPAQATDNLNAIASELARQNPDDDGLCARLVKPGLMGDMFGDPARSFLAGIMLLAFLVLLAACANLASLFAARTADRRENWRSVLPLAPAGGRSSGNCLPRPSSFPFLAAPSEPFFLPIC
;
A
#
# COMPACT_ATOMS: atom_id res chain seq x y z
N MET A 1 -38.53 -14.96 -0.92
CA MET A 1 -37.70 -14.03 -1.73
C MET A 1 -36.39 -13.81 -0.99
N SER A 2 -35.25 -14.09 -1.64
CA SER A 2 -33.93 -14.07 -0.95
C SER A 2 -33.49 -12.66 -0.60
N VAL A 3 -32.86 -12.48 0.56
CA VAL A 3 -32.27 -11.23 1.06
C VAL A 3 -31.35 -10.59 0.01
N PHE A 4 -30.68 -11.39 -0.79
CA PHE A 4 -29.82 -10.97 -1.90
C PHE A 4 -30.60 -10.19 -2.98
N ARG A 5 -31.81 -10.57 -3.31
CA ARG A 5 -32.65 -9.88 -4.30
C ARG A 5 -33.13 -8.51 -3.79
N ARG A 6 -33.31 -8.38 -2.47
CA ARG A 6 -33.65 -7.10 -1.81
C ARG A 6 -32.47 -6.15 -1.77
N LEU A 7 -31.26 -6.65 -1.47
CA LEU A 7 -30.01 -5.86 -1.53
C LEU A 7 -29.70 -5.38 -2.94
N VAL A 8 -29.84 -6.23 -3.96
CA VAL A 8 -29.63 -5.84 -5.37
C VAL A 8 -30.65 -4.78 -5.81
N ASN A 9 -31.90 -4.86 -5.36
CA ASN A 9 -32.92 -3.85 -5.65
C ASN A 9 -32.64 -2.49 -4.97
N THR A 10 -31.99 -2.48 -3.82
CA THR A 10 -31.55 -1.24 -3.14
C THR A 10 -30.47 -0.48 -3.93
N PHE A 11 -29.65 -1.20 -4.70
CA PHE A 11 -28.65 -0.62 -5.61
C PHE A 11 -29.22 -0.24 -6.99
N SER A 12 -30.43 -0.71 -7.36
CA SER A 12 -31.08 -0.43 -8.64
C SER A 12 -32.19 0.62 -8.45
N ARG A 13 -31.82 1.83 -8.00
CA ARG A 13 -32.73 2.96 -7.77
C ARG A 13 -33.68 3.24 -8.95
N SER A 14 -33.24 3.02 -10.19
CA SER A 14 -34.07 3.26 -11.38
C SER A 14 -35.24 2.27 -11.54
N LYS A 15 -35.06 0.99 -11.25
CA LYS A 15 -36.13 -0.03 -11.33
C LYS A 15 -37.13 0.13 -10.21
N LEU A 16 -36.68 0.39 -8.98
CA LEU A 16 -37.57 0.63 -7.85
C LEU A 16 -38.46 1.87 -8.08
N HIS A 17 -37.86 2.93 -8.62
CA HIS A 17 -38.63 4.13 -8.98
C HIS A 17 -39.68 3.88 -10.07
N GLN A 18 -39.37 3.06 -11.07
CA GLN A 18 -40.32 2.69 -12.12
C GLN A 18 -41.48 1.83 -11.59
N GLU A 19 -41.21 0.88 -10.70
CA GLU A 19 -42.22 0.04 -10.07
C GLU A 19 -43.20 0.89 -9.20
N ILE A 20 -42.64 1.80 -8.38
CA ILE A 20 -43.43 2.71 -7.54
C ILE A 20 -44.27 3.66 -8.41
N ASP A 21 -43.72 4.22 -9.48
CA ASP A 21 -44.43 5.10 -10.38
C ASP A 21 -45.57 4.38 -11.11
N ALA A 22 -45.35 3.11 -11.52
CA ALA A 22 -46.39 2.29 -12.14
C ALA A 22 -47.53 1.96 -11.17
N GLU A 23 -47.24 1.66 -9.92
CA GLU A 23 -48.23 1.37 -8.88
C GLU A 23 -49.07 2.61 -8.50
N ILE A 24 -48.36 3.75 -8.36
CA ILE A 24 -49.06 5.06 -8.16
C ILE A 24 -49.98 5.39 -9.34
N GLN A 25 -49.52 5.17 -10.57
CA GLN A 25 -50.29 5.41 -11.76
C GLN A 25 -51.55 4.53 -11.80
N ALA A 26 -51.41 3.23 -11.50
CA ALA A 26 -52.55 2.31 -11.47
C ALA A 26 -53.62 2.70 -10.43
N HIS A 27 -53.19 3.14 -9.23
CA HIS A 27 -54.12 3.62 -8.20
C HIS A 27 -54.85 4.91 -8.59
N VAL A 28 -54.17 5.84 -9.27
CA VAL A 28 -54.80 7.07 -9.78
C VAL A 28 -55.81 6.74 -10.88
N GLU A 29 -55.47 5.82 -11.80
CA GLU A 29 -56.38 5.39 -12.89
C GLU A 29 -57.63 4.67 -12.36
N MET A 30 -57.45 3.79 -11.35
CA MET A 30 -58.57 3.12 -10.70
C MET A 30 -59.53 4.14 -10.06
N ARG A 31 -59.03 5.17 -9.41
CA ARG A 31 -59.85 6.21 -8.79
C ARG A 31 -60.55 7.11 -9.80
N ILE A 32 -59.91 7.38 -10.93
CA ILE A 32 -60.55 8.07 -12.04
C ILE A 32 -61.74 7.26 -12.58
N ALA A 33 -61.57 5.93 -12.73
CA ALA A 33 -62.66 5.06 -13.16
C ALA A 33 -63.84 5.04 -12.17
N ASP A 34 -63.55 4.98 -10.86
CA ASP A 34 -64.57 5.04 -9.81
C ASP A 34 -65.35 6.37 -9.82
N ASN A 35 -64.61 7.49 -9.99
CA ASN A 35 -65.20 8.81 -10.07
C ASN A 35 -66.10 9.00 -11.35
N LEU A 36 -65.67 8.42 -12.47
CA LEU A 36 -66.51 8.41 -13.71
C LEU A 36 -67.76 7.56 -13.53
N ALA A 37 -67.64 6.40 -12.87
CA ALA A 37 -68.84 5.57 -12.56
C ALA A 37 -69.81 6.25 -11.61
N ALA A 38 -69.32 7.16 -10.76
CA ALA A 38 -70.11 7.99 -9.87
C ALA A 38 -70.78 9.22 -10.57
N GLY A 39 -70.58 9.37 -11.90
CA GLY A 39 -71.24 10.40 -12.70
C GLY A 39 -70.51 11.73 -12.82
N MET A 40 -69.23 11.80 -12.43
CA MET A 40 -68.41 13.00 -12.60
C MET A 40 -67.98 13.16 -14.08
N SER A 41 -67.77 14.41 -14.51
CA SER A 41 -67.15 14.64 -15.82
C SER A 41 -65.71 14.15 -15.87
N PRO A 42 -65.15 13.79 -17.05
CA PRO A 42 -63.78 13.28 -17.16
C PRO A 42 -62.73 14.22 -16.59
N GLU A 43 -62.87 15.51 -16.72
CA GLU A 43 -61.99 16.52 -16.20
C GLU A 43 -62.08 16.64 -14.67
N GLU A 44 -63.26 16.63 -14.09
CA GLU A 44 -63.49 16.65 -12.65
C GLU A 44 -63.03 15.37 -11.98
N ALA A 45 -63.29 14.20 -12.56
CA ALA A 45 -62.81 12.89 -12.06
C ALA A 45 -61.33 12.81 -11.97
N ARG A 46 -60.62 13.30 -12.98
CA ARG A 46 -59.16 13.35 -13.00
C ARG A 46 -58.61 14.35 -11.98
N ARG A 47 -59.20 15.52 -11.88
CA ARG A 47 -58.78 16.57 -10.95
C ARG A 47 -58.99 16.14 -9.50
N ASP A 48 -60.09 15.54 -9.13
CA ASP A 48 -60.37 15.02 -7.79
C ASP A 48 -59.40 13.88 -7.42
N ALA A 49 -59.17 12.94 -8.35
CA ALA A 49 -58.22 11.86 -8.13
C ALA A 49 -56.80 12.38 -7.83
N LEU A 50 -56.32 13.39 -8.56
CA LEU A 50 -55.00 13.98 -8.37
C LEU A 50 -54.89 14.81 -7.07
N ILE A 51 -55.92 15.57 -6.72
CA ILE A 51 -55.98 16.38 -5.49
C ILE A 51 -55.96 15.48 -4.25
N ARG A 52 -56.75 14.42 -4.23
CA ARG A 52 -56.86 13.51 -3.10
C ARG A 52 -55.63 12.60 -2.96
N PHE A 53 -54.97 12.27 -4.06
CA PHE A 53 -53.72 11.48 -4.03
C PHE A 53 -52.55 12.28 -3.47
N GLY A 54 -52.55 13.60 -3.60
CA GLY A 54 -51.51 14.49 -3.09
C GLY A 54 -50.25 14.50 -3.96
N SER A 55 -49.17 15.07 -3.43
CA SER A 55 -47.90 15.20 -4.14
C SER A 55 -47.22 13.84 -4.34
N ARG A 56 -47.05 13.44 -5.61
CA ARG A 56 -46.34 12.22 -6.01
C ARG A 56 -44.88 12.16 -5.43
N VAL A 57 -44.25 13.31 -5.30
CA VAL A 57 -42.90 13.43 -4.77
C VAL A 57 -42.86 13.06 -3.28
N VAL A 58 -43.76 13.57 -2.48
CA VAL A 58 -43.85 13.29 -1.03
C VAL A 58 -44.21 11.83 -0.76
N MET A 59 -45.10 11.24 -1.58
CA MET A 59 -45.45 9.83 -1.45
C MET A 59 -44.26 8.93 -1.79
N ARG A 60 -43.51 9.24 -2.84
CA ARG A 60 -42.29 8.54 -3.25
C ARG A 60 -41.22 8.59 -2.18
N GLU A 61 -40.97 9.76 -1.58
CA GLU A 61 -40.01 9.90 -0.48
C GLU A 61 -40.44 9.09 0.76
N ARG A 62 -41.72 9.07 1.11
CA ARG A 62 -42.22 8.28 2.24
C ARG A 62 -42.07 6.77 2.02
N VAL A 63 -42.39 6.27 0.83
CA VAL A 63 -42.21 4.83 0.50
C VAL A 63 -40.75 4.45 0.52
N THR A 64 -39.86 5.25 -0.08
CA THR A 64 -38.43 4.98 -0.11
C THR A 64 -37.80 5.03 1.29
N ALA A 65 -38.22 5.96 2.14
CA ALA A 65 -37.75 6.05 3.53
C ALA A 65 -38.25 4.87 4.39
N ALA A 66 -39.50 4.41 4.18
CA ALA A 66 -40.05 3.26 4.86
C ALA A 66 -39.35 1.96 4.45
N ASP A 67 -39.01 1.79 3.16
CA ASP A 67 -38.27 0.61 2.67
C ASP A 67 -36.81 0.57 3.17
N ALA A 68 -36.16 1.73 3.25
CA ALA A 68 -34.83 1.82 3.82
C ALA A 68 -34.82 1.48 5.32
N ALA A 69 -35.79 1.98 6.07
CA ALA A 69 -35.95 1.67 7.50
C ALA A 69 -36.22 0.17 7.74
N THR A 70 -37.13 -0.42 6.93
CA THR A 70 -37.42 -1.87 7.01
C THR A 70 -36.25 -2.74 6.59
N ALA A 71 -35.42 -2.30 5.64
CA ALA A 71 -34.20 -2.99 5.24
C ALA A 71 -33.12 -2.96 6.37
N LEU A 72 -32.95 -1.81 7.02
CA LEU A 72 -32.04 -1.68 8.18
C LEU A 72 -32.51 -2.54 9.36
N ASP A 73 -33.80 -2.54 9.67
CA ASP A 73 -34.36 -3.41 10.71
C ASP A 73 -34.24 -4.91 10.38
N ALA A 74 -34.34 -5.27 9.12
CA ALA A 74 -34.10 -6.65 8.68
C ALA A 74 -32.64 -7.06 8.86
N VAL A 75 -31.69 -6.21 8.44
CA VAL A 75 -30.25 -6.45 8.63
C VAL A 75 -29.91 -6.53 10.13
N TRP A 76 -30.46 -5.64 10.95
CA TRP A 76 -30.23 -5.66 12.40
C TRP A 76 -30.76 -6.95 13.06
N ARG A 77 -31.95 -7.39 12.67
CA ARG A 77 -32.51 -8.67 13.14
C ARG A 77 -31.67 -9.85 12.71
N ASP A 78 -31.19 -9.86 11.47
CA ASP A 78 -30.33 -10.91 10.93
C ASP A 78 -28.97 -10.95 11.66
N LEU A 79 -28.38 -9.78 11.93
CA LEU A 79 -27.14 -9.66 12.73
C LEU A 79 -27.34 -10.18 14.16
N ARG A 80 -28.44 -9.80 14.81
CA ARG A 80 -28.75 -10.27 16.17
C ARG A 80 -29.03 -11.76 16.21
N TYR A 81 -29.67 -12.30 15.18
CA TYR A 81 -29.87 -13.75 15.05
C TYR A 81 -28.54 -14.47 14.84
N ALA A 82 -27.70 -13.98 13.94
CA ALA A 82 -26.37 -14.51 13.70
C ALA A 82 -25.50 -14.50 14.98
N ALA A 83 -25.49 -13.41 15.73
CA ALA A 83 -24.77 -13.30 16.98
C ALA A 83 -25.22 -14.32 18.01
N ARG A 84 -26.54 -14.50 18.20
CA ARG A 84 -27.10 -15.53 19.09
C ARG A 84 -26.73 -16.93 18.64
N GLN A 85 -26.68 -17.17 17.33
CA GLN A 85 -26.33 -18.45 16.77
C GLN A 85 -24.85 -18.78 16.98
N LEU A 86 -23.96 -17.78 16.90
CA LEU A 86 -22.54 -17.91 17.20
C LEU A 86 -22.33 -18.21 18.70
N GLN A 87 -23.04 -17.53 19.57
CA GLN A 87 -22.99 -17.78 21.03
C GLN A 87 -23.43 -19.20 21.42
N ARG A 88 -24.37 -19.80 20.68
CA ARG A 88 -24.87 -21.16 20.93
C ARG A 88 -23.91 -22.28 20.51
N SER A 89 -22.83 -21.95 19.77
CA SER A 89 -21.83 -22.90 19.32
C SER A 89 -20.42 -22.32 19.55
N PRO A 90 -19.95 -22.27 20.80
CA PRO A 90 -18.72 -21.60 21.16
C PRO A 90 -17.48 -22.23 20.50
N ALA A 91 -17.39 -23.55 20.42
CA ALA A 91 -16.27 -24.22 19.77
C ALA A 91 -16.15 -23.85 18.29
N PHE A 92 -17.25 -23.88 17.54
CA PHE A 92 -17.26 -23.43 16.14
C PHE A 92 -16.85 -21.97 16.00
N THR A 93 -17.41 -21.09 16.82
CA THR A 93 -17.16 -19.66 16.78
C THR A 93 -15.71 -19.35 17.09
N THR A 94 -15.14 -20.00 18.12
CA THR A 94 -13.73 -19.84 18.48
C THR A 94 -12.81 -20.30 17.34
N THR A 95 -13.05 -21.47 16.75
CA THR A 95 -12.26 -21.97 15.63
C THR A 95 -12.35 -21.02 14.43
N ALA A 96 -13.53 -20.57 14.07
CA ALA A 96 -13.74 -19.66 12.95
C ALA A 96 -13.06 -18.30 13.19
N LEU A 97 -13.18 -17.75 14.40
CA LEU A 97 -12.53 -16.49 14.77
C LEU A 97 -11.00 -16.62 14.77
N LEU A 98 -10.44 -17.67 15.37
CA LEU A 98 -9.00 -17.89 15.36
C LEU A 98 -8.46 -18.03 13.95
N THR A 99 -9.14 -18.78 13.08
CA THR A 99 -8.76 -18.92 11.67
C THR A 99 -8.74 -17.57 10.94
N LEU A 100 -9.77 -16.75 11.15
CA LEU A 100 -9.84 -15.41 10.55
C LEU A 100 -8.79 -14.46 11.14
N ILE A 101 -8.60 -14.45 12.45
CA ILE A 101 -7.60 -13.60 13.12
C ILE A 101 -6.20 -13.92 12.60
N LEU A 102 -5.85 -15.22 12.50
CA LEU A 102 -4.56 -15.64 11.97
C LEU A 102 -4.40 -15.28 10.49
N GLY A 103 -5.42 -15.56 9.67
CA GLY A 103 -5.37 -15.28 8.24
C GLY A 103 -5.29 -13.79 7.92
N ILE A 104 -6.13 -12.98 8.53
CA ILE A 104 -6.14 -11.52 8.34
C ILE A 104 -4.91 -10.89 8.99
N GLY A 105 -4.58 -11.29 10.23
CA GLY A 105 -3.45 -10.76 10.97
C GLY A 105 -2.12 -10.95 10.25
N ALA A 106 -1.86 -12.15 9.73
CA ALA A 106 -0.67 -12.42 8.93
C ALA A 106 -0.59 -11.51 7.69
N ASN A 107 -1.69 -11.33 6.97
CA ASN A 107 -1.74 -10.45 5.81
C ASN A 107 -1.49 -8.98 6.17
N VAL A 108 -2.07 -8.50 7.27
CA VAL A 108 -1.86 -7.12 7.75
C VAL A 108 -0.39 -6.89 8.10
N VAL A 109 0.24 -7.81 8.81
CA VAL A 109 1.67 -7.71 9.19
C VAL A 109 2.55 -7.68 7.94
N VAL A 110 2.34 -8.62 7.00
CA VAL A 110 3.11 -8.69 5.75
C VAL A 110 2.91 -7.44 4.91
N PHE A 111 1.67 -6.99 4.72
CA PHE A 111 1.39 -5.77 3.96
C PHE A 111 2.01 -4.53 4.63
N SER A 112 1.97 -4.43 5.95
CA SER A 112 2.59 -3.32 6.68
C SER A 112 4.11 -3.31 6.49
N ALA A 113 4.76 -4.48 6.51
CA ALA A 113 6.18 -4.60 6.23
C ALA A 113 6.51 -4.20 4.78
N VAL A 114 5.75 -4.69 3.80
CA VAL A 114 5.92 -4.29 2.38
C VAL A 114 5.72 -2.79 2.19
N ASN A 115 4.69 -2.23 2.81
CA ASN A 115 4.43 -0.79 2.74
C ASN A 115 5.56 0.04 3.35
N ALA A 116 6.09 -0.38 4.50
CA ALA A 116 7.18 0.33 5.16
C ALA A 116 8.50 0.26 4.40
N LEU A 117 8.80 -0.90 3.75
CA LEU A 117 10.09 -1.16 3.12
C LEU A 117 10.15 -0.82 1.63
N VAL A 118 9.00 -0.80 0.93
CA VAL A 118 8.99 -0.67 -0.54
C VAL A 118 8.08 0.44 -1.04
N LEU A 119 6.91 0.62 -0.41
CA LEU A 119 5.90 1.52 -0.95
C LEU A 119 5.96 2.93 -0.36
N ARG A 120 6.56 3.09 0.82
CA ARG A 120 6.65 4.39 1.46
C ARG A 120 7.67 5.26 0.70
N PRO A 121 7.29 6.44 0.20
CA PRO A 121 8.22 7.37 -0.40
C PRO A 121 9.18 7.91 0.67
N LEU A 122 10.35 8.39 0.22
CA LEU A 122 11.26 9.15 1.09
C LEU A 122 10.57 10.41 1.64
N ASP A 123 10.89 10.76 2.87
CA ASP A 123 10.30 11.91 3.55
C ASP A 123 11.04 13.21 3.21
N VAL A 124 10.99 13.56 1.93
CA VAL A 124 11.63 14.74 1.34
C VAL A 124 10.66 15.43 0.38
N PRO A 125 10.83 16.72 0.10
CA PRO A 125 10.11 17.39 -0.98
C PRO A 125 10.34 16.68 -2.32
N GLU A 126 9.30 16.49 -3.11
CA GLU A 126 9.36 15.91 -4.47
C GLU A 126 10.03 14.51 -4.56
N PRO A 127 9.66 13.51 -3.74
CA PRO A 127 10.31 12.20 -3.71
C PRO A 127 10.14 11.44 -5.04
N THR A 128 9.12 11.78 -5.83
CA THR A 128 8.85 11.14 -7.12
C THR A 128 9.84 11.54 -8.22
N ALA A 129 10.50 12.68 -8.09
CA ALA A 129 11.54 13.15 -9.01
C ALA A 129 12.92 12.53 -8.74
N LEU A 130 13.10 11.84 -7.60
CA LEU A 130 14.37 11.26 -7.20
C LEU A 130 14.58 9.87 -7.79
N TYR A 131 15.81 9.61 -8.24
CA TYR A 131 16.29 8.34 -8.74
C TYR A 131 17.72 8.08 -8.30
N ASN A 132 18.02 6.83 -7.92
CA ASN A 132 19.38 6.37 -7.82
C ASN A 132 19.93 6.00 -9.20
N VAL A 133 21.16 6.42 -9.48
CA VAL A 133 21.93 5.98 -10.65
C VAL A 133 22.74 4.78 -10.25
N VAL A 134 22.37 3.60 -10.72
CA VAL A 134 23.06 2.35 -10.43
C VAL A 134 23.78 1.83 -11.66
N GLN A 135 24.86 1.09 -11.45
CA GLN A 135 25.60 0.46 -12.54
C GLN A 135 24.90 -0.83 -12.97
N LYS A 136 24.91 -1.14 -14.25
CA LYS A 136 24.30 -2.37 -14.79
C LYS A 136 25.24 -3.56 -14.78
N THR A 137 26.50 -3.37 -14.44
CA THR A 137 27.51 -4.44 -14.43
C THR A 137 27.23 -5.41 -13.28
N PRO A 138 27.14 -6.73 -13.54
CA PRO A 138 26.92 -7.71 -12.48
C PRO A 138 28.01 -7.62 -11.39
N GLY A 139 27.58 -7.42 -10.14
CA GLY A 139 28.45 -7.34 -8.97
C GLY A 139 28.85 -5.94 -8.49
N TYR A 140 28.52 -4.90 -9.26
CA TYR A 140 28.80 -3.51 -8.87
C TYR A 140 27.56 -2.64 -9.18
N ASP A 141 26.85 -2.24 -8.15
CA ASP A 141 25.74 -1.27 -8.27
C ASP A 141 26.21 0.17 -7.99
N ASN A 142 27.46 0.34 -7.61
CA ASN A 142 28.06 1.57 -7.09
C ASN A 142 28.91 2.26 -8.16
N GLN A 143 29.10 3.55 -7.97
CA GLN A 143 29.94 4.42 -8.81
C GLN A 143 31.20 4.80 -8.06
N SER A 144 32.20 5.34 -8.79
CA SER A 144 33.32 6.04 -8.18
C SER A 144 33.01 7.52 -7.95
N TYR A 145 33.79 8.18 -7.08
CA TYR A 145 33.63 9.61 -6.87
C TYR A 145 33.97 10.44 -8.14
N PRO A 146 35.04 10.14 -8.90
CA PRO A 146 35.29 10.80 -10.17
C PRO A 146 34.15 10.62 -11.19
N ASP A 147 33.51 9.44 -11.28
CA ASP A 147 32.36 9.22 -12.17
C ASP A 147 31.17 10.08 -11.77
N TYR A 148 30.93 10.19 -10.45
CA TYR A 148 29.91 11.09 -9.95
C TYR A 148 30.14 12.55 -10.43
N LEU A 149 31.36 13.06 -10.30
CA LEU A 149 31.68 14.41 -10.75
C LEU A 149 31.49 14.58 -12.28
N ASP A 150 31.88 13.58 -13.05
CA ASP A 150 31.67 13.58 -14.50
C ASP A 150 30.17 13.55 -14.84
N PHE A 151 29.38 12.67 -14.22
CA PHE A 151 27.94 12.63 -14.42
C PHE A 151 27.30 13.95 -13.99
N GLN A 152 27.64 14.52 -12.83
CA GLN A 152 27.10 15.77 -12.34
C GLN A 152 27.39 16.93 -13.30
N SER A 153 28.62 17.02 -13.82
CA SER A 153 29.04 18.14 -14.68
C SER A 153 28.52 18.03 -16.11
N LYS A 154 28.39 16.81 -16.67
CA LYS A 154 28.09 16.58 -18.10
C LYS A 154 26.61 16.28 -18.37
N ASN A 155 25.81 15.92 -17.33
CA ASN A 155 24.40 15.58 -17.54
C ASN A 155 23.57 16.83 -17.92
N SER A 156 22.52 16.58 -18.71
CA SER A 156 21.55 17.63 -19.10
C SER A 156 20.13 17.34 -18.59
N THR A 157 19.89 16.19 -18.00
CA THR A 157 18.56 15.66 -17.68
C THR A 157 18.20 15.75 -16.21
N PHE A 158 19.18 15.84 -15.34
CA PHE A 158 18.96 16.07 -13.90
C PHE A 158 19.08 17.57 -13.59
N SER A 159 18.29 18.03 -12.63
CA SER A 159 18.42 19.37 -12.06
C SER A 159 19.61 19.44 -11.12
N ASP A 160 19.87 18.37 -10.38
CA ASP A 160 21.02 18.20 -9.52
C ASP A 160 21.27 16.71 -9.24
N MET A 161 22.51 16.38 -8.86
CA MET A 161 22.95 15.03 -8.48
C MET A 161 23.81 15.11 -7.24
N ALA A 162 23.63 14.18 -6.31
CA ALA A 162 24.39 14.09 -5.08
C ALA A 162 24.95 12.66 -4.89
N ALA A 163 26.16 12.59 -4.33
CA ALA A 163 26.76 11.33 -3.96
C ALA A 163 26.54 11.02 -2.48
N TYR A 164 26.40 9.75 -2.15
CA TYR A 164 26.36 9.30 -0.77
C TYR A 164 27.01 7.92 -0.60
N ARG A 165 27.51 7.67 0.61
CA ARG A 165 28.10 6.39 1.01
C ARG A 165 27.73 6.10 2.46
N ILE A 166 27.44 4.85 2.77
CA ILE A 166 27.06 4.39 4.11
C ILE A 166 28.26 3.67 4.73
N GLN A 167 28.60 4.04 5.94
CA GLN A 167 29.72 3.46 6.69
C GLN A 167 29.38 3.36 8.18
N SER A 168 30.21 2.61 8.94
CA SER A 168 30.14 2.58 10.39
C SER A 168 31.41 3.20 11.00
N ALA A 169 31.24 3.93 12.10
CA ALA A 169 32.33 4.54 12.83
C ALA A 169 32.10 4.48 14.34
N GLY A 170 33.19 4.66 15.10
CA GLY A 170 33.11 4.98 16.51
C GLY A 170 32.99 6.49 16.70
N LEU A 171 31.90 6.98 17.28
CA LEU A 171 31.74 8.37 17.69
C LEU A 171 32.01 8.47 19.19
N SER A 172 32.98 9.30 19.59
CA SER A 172 33.36 9.50 20.99
C SER A 172 33.08 10.94 21.38
N THR A 173 32.45 11.08 22.53
CA THR A 173 32.31 12.32 23.29
C THR A 173 33.24 12.30 24.49
N LYS A 174 33.26 13.34 25.32
CA LYS A 174 34.04 13.34 26.56
C LYS A 174 33.60 12.25 27.54
N ASP A 175 32.33 11.86 27.50
CA ASP A 175 31.71 11.02 28.51
C ASP A 175 31.39 9.59 28.03
N ALA A 176 31.30 9.38 26.70
CA ALA A 176 30.87 8.10 26.13
C ALA A 176 31.39 7.87 24.71
N ALA A 177 31.39 6.61 24.30
CA ALA A 177 31.68 6.19 22.92
C ALA A 177 30.54 5.33 22.37
N TYR A 178 30.19 5.58 21.14
CA TYR A 178 29.06 4.92 20.45
C TYR A 178 29.52 4.33 19.13
N LYS A 179 29.03 3.13 18.78
CA LYS A 179 29.16 2.60 17.42
C LYS A 179 28.00 3.16 16.60
N CYS A 180 28.30 3.94 15.57
CA CYS A 180 27.34 4.66 14.75
C CYS A 180 27.37 4.19 13.30
N TRP A 181 26.21 4.27 12.63
CA TRP A 181 26.11 4.28 11.18
C TRP A 181 26.05 5.72 10.71
N TYR A 182 26.77 6.05 9.64
CA TYR A 182 26.77 7.41 9.13
C TYR A 182 26.80 7.43 7.60
N TYR A 183 26.33 8.56 7.06
CA TYR A 183 26.43 8.84 5.64
C TYR A 183 27.54 9.85 5.40
N ARG A 184 28.45 9.53 4.47
CA ARG A 184 29.28 10.51 3.80
C ARG A 184 28.49 10.97 2.57
N VAL A 185 28.29 12.25 2.42
CA VAL A 185 27.45 12.83 1.36
C VAL A 185 28.14 14.01 0.71
N SER A 186 27.94 14.22 -0.59
CA SER A 186 28.42 15.43 -1.28
C SER A 186 27.81 16.67 -0.68
N GLY A 187 28.52 17.81 -0.72
CA GLY A 187 28.10 19.04 -0.06
C GLY A 187 26.74 19.58 -0.49
N ASN A 188 26.28 19.27 -1.70
CA ASN A 188 24.96 19.65 -2.21
C ASN A 188 23.82 18.71 -1.80
N TYR A 189 24.09 17.64 -1.03
CA TYR A 189 23.12 16.59 -0.71
C TYR A 189 21.84 17.13 -0.06
N PHE A 190 21.98 17.95 0.97
CA PHE A 190 20.83 18.50 1.68
C PHE A 190 20.08 19.55 0.85
N ASP A 191 20.81 20.36 0.07
CA ASP A 191 20.22 21.36 -0.82
C ASP A 191 19.39 20.71 -1.92
N MET A 192 19.92 19.67 -2.56
CA MET A 192 19.20 18.92 -3.60
C MET A 192 17.93 18.27 -3.05
N LEU A 193 17.98 17.73 -1.83
CA LEU A 193 16.82 17.09 -1.16
C LEU A 193 15.85 18.12 -0.57
N GLY A 194 16.22 19.40 -0.50
CA GLY A 194 15.39 20.44 0.10
C GLY A 194 15.20 20.31 1.61
N VAL A 195 16.14 19.66 2.29
CA VAL A 195 16.11 19.44 3.74
C VAL A 195 16.48 20.72 4.46
N ARG A 196 15.70 21.09 5.47
CA ARG A 196 16.00 22.22 6.36
C ARG A 196 16.43 21.68 7.72
N PRO A 197 17.39 22.30 8.39
CA PRO A 197 17.81 21.88 9.72
C PRO A 197 16.69 22.09 10.75
N GLU A 198 16.58 21.22 11.73
CA GLU A 198 15.75 21.43 12.91
C GLU A 198 16.45 22.38 13.88
N HIS A 199 17.77 22.18 14.06
CA HIS A 199 18.63 23.05 14.85
C HIS A 199 19.95 23.29 14.13
N GLY A 200 20.54 24.48 14.33
CA GLY A 200 21.81 24.84 13.73
C GLY A 200 21.72 25.06 12.23
N ARG A 201 22.70 24.53 11.49
CA ARG A 201 22.79 24.62 10.04
C ARG A 201 23.20 23.27 9.42
N LEU A 202 23.00 23.16 8.11
CA LEU A 202 23.54 22.07 7.31
C LEU A 202 24.80 22.55 6.57
N PHE A 203 25.60 21.66 6.02
CA PHE A 203 26.71 22.01 5.15
C PHE A 203 26.27 22.09 3.69
N HIS A 204 27.05 22.85 2.89
CA HIS A 204 26.77 23.14 1.48
C HIS A 204 27.98 22.83 0.61
N ALA A 205 27.77 22.63 -0.70
CA ALA A 205 28.84 22.36 -1.65
C ALA A 205 29.97 23.44 -1.64
N SER A 206 29.63 24.69 -1.32
CA SER A 206 30.60 25.81 -1.23
C SER A 206 31.59 25.66 -0.08
N GLU A 207 31.41 24.71 0.83
CA GLU A 207 32.33 24.47 1.96
C GLU A 207 33.36 23.37 1.65
N GLU A 208 33.17 22.62 0.55
CA GLU A 208 34.08 21.57 0.12
C GLU A 208 35.21 22.15 -0.75
N HIS A 209 36.37 22.31 -0.19
CA HIS A 209 37.57 22.88 -0.87
C HIS A 209 38.69 21.86 -1.08
N GLY A 210 38.35 20.56 -1.04
CA GLY A 210 39.31 19.44 -1.15
C GLY A 210 39.29 18.55 0.08
N PRO A 211 40.19 17.58 0.14
CA PRO A 211 40.23 16.58 1.23
C PRO A 211 40.34 17.23 2.61
N ASN A 212 39.54 16.79 3.56
CA ASN A 212 39.50 17.24 4.96
C ASN A 212 39.29 18.77 5.14
N SER A 213 38.57 19.38 4.24
CA SER A 213 38.30 20.83 4.27
C SER A 213 37.08 21.25 5.08
N ALA A 214 36.20 20.31 5.41
CA ALA A 214 34.92 20.57 6.05
C ALA A 214 34.63 19.60 7.21
N PRO A 215 35.41 19.61 8.31
CA PRO A 215 35.31 18.63 9.39
C PRO A 215 34.05 18.86 10.25
N TYR A 216 32.90 18.76 9.61
CA TYR A 216 31.59 18.96 10.20
C TYR A 216 30.78 17.69 10.23
N ILE A 217 29.92 17.56 11.24
CA ILE A 217 28.86 16.57 11.24
C ILE A 217 27.51 17.20 11.53
N VAL A 218 26.47 16.58 10.95
CA VAL A 218 25.07 16.89 11.19
C VAL A 218 24.45 15.65 11.81
N LEU A 219 23.86 15.79 13.00
CA LEU A 219 23.27 14.66 13.73
C LEU A 219 21.87 14.34 13.23
N SER A 220 21.47 13.07 13.31
CA SER A 220 20.06 12.71 13.20
C SER A 220 19.30 13.15 14.46
N HIS A 221 18.02 13.47 14.29
CA HIS A 221 17.14 13.81 15.42
C HIS A 221 17.15 12.72 16.49
N ASP A 222 17.06 11.47 16.08
CA ASP A 222 17.01 10.31 16.99
C ASP A 222 18.30 10.12 17.77
N PHE A 223 19.46 10.31 17.14
CA PHE A 223 20.75 10.22 17.80
C PHE A 223 20.94 11.37 18.80
N TRP A 224 20.62 12.60 18.39
CA TRP A 224 20.64 13.77 19.26
C TRP A 224 19.72 13.61 20.48
N ARG A 225 18.50 13.13 20.27
CA ARG A 225 17.55 12.88 21.39
C ARG A 225 18.06 11.80 22.34
N ARG A 226 18.55 10.67 21.82
CA ARG A 226 18.96 9.51 22.63
C ARG A 226 20.26 9.73 23.39
N HIS A 227 21.23 10.43 22.82
CA HIS A 227 22.59 10.52 23.33
C HIS A 227 22.96 11.91 23.86
N PHE A 228 22.25 12.95 23.44
CA PHE A 228 22.47 14.31 23.92
C PHE A 228 21.22 14.92 24.60
N ASN A 229 20.21 14.08 24.96
CA ASN A 229 18.99 14.49 25.67
C ASN A 229 18.27 15.68 25.05
N SER A 230 18.33 15.84 23.74
CA SER A 230 17.79 17.00 23.02
C SER A 230 18.40 18.35 23.48
N ASP A 231 19.64 18.34 23.96
CA ASP A 231 20.34 19.57 24.34
C ASP A 231 20.82 20.33 23.09
N SER A 232 20.37 21.55 22.91
CA SER A 232 20.82 22.44 21.84
C SER A 232 22.28 22.92 22.02
N GLY A 233 22.83 22.79 23.21
CA GLY A 233 24.24 23.08 23.53
C GLY A 233 25.23 22.18 22.82
N VAL A 234 24.77 21.09 22.15
CA VAL A 234 25.60 20.21 21.31
C VAL A 234 26.17 20.94 20.10
N LEU A 235 25.48 21.98 19.61
CA LEU A 235 25.93 22.76 18.45
C LEU A 235 27.25 23.51 18.76
N GLY A 236 28.20 23.38 17.85
CA GLY A 236 29.55 23.92 18.02
C GLY A 236 30.48 23.09 18.89
N THR A 237 30.00 21.99 19.49
CA THR A 237 30.88 21.09 20.23
C THR A 237 31.68 20.19 19.30
N THR A 238 32.87 19.78 19.75
CA THR A 238 33.71 18.83 19.03
C THR A 238 33.47 17.42 19.57
N VAL A 239 33.28 16.49 18.65
CA VAL A 239 33.22 15.04 18.91
C VAL A 239 34.28 14.34 18.05
N ASP A 240 34.78 13.20 18.51
CA ASP A 240 35.75 12.44 17.73
C ASP A 240 35.06 11.31 16.98
N VAL A 241 35.21 11.27 15.66
CA VAL A 241 34.79 10.15 14.81
C VAL A 241 36.04 9.38 14.40
N ASN A 242 36.18 8.10 14.81
CA ASN A 242 37.37 7.30 14.65
C ASN A 242 38.66 8.01 15.09
N LYS A 243 38.59 8.78 16.18
CA LYS A 243 39.69 9.59 16.77
C LYS A 243 40.03 10.87 15.96
N HIS A 244 39.27 11.23 14.96
CA HIS A 244 39.40 12.51 14.25
C HIS A 244 38.34 13.50 14.74
N PRO A 245 38.72 14.74 15.04
CA PRO A 245 37.80 15.73 15.59
C PRO A 245 36.88 16.31 14.52
N PHE A 246 35.56 16.32 14.80
CA PHE A 246 34.53 16.93 13.97
C PHE A 246 33.66 17.87 14.81
N THR A 247 33.19 18.95 14.19
CA THR A 247 32.29 19.91 14.84
C THR A 247 30.85 19.57 14.51
N VAL A 248 29.99 19.47 15.52
CA VAL A 248 28.54 19.33 15.33
C VAL A 248 27.95 20.67 14.91
N ILE A 249 27.43 20.78 13.69
CA ILE A 249 26.91 22.05 13.16
C ILE A 249 25.38 22.11 13.08
N GLY A 250 24.71 20.97 13.12
CA GLY A 250 23.26 20.93 12.99
C GLY A 250 22.63 19.60 13.36
N VAL A 251 21.31 19.61 13.39
CA VAL A 251 20.44 18.44 13.59
C VAL A 251 19.38 18.45 12.49
N VAL A 252 19.19 17.33 11.82
CA VAL A 252 18.11 17.17 10.82
C VAL A 252 16.76 16.97 11.49
N PRO A 253 15.63 17.26 10.80
CA PRO A 253 14.28 16.99 11.31
C PRO A 253 14.04 15.52 11.60
N ALA A 254 13.16 15.25 12.57
CA ALA A 254 12.77 13.90 12.99
C ALA A 254 12.23 12.99 11.86
N ALA A 255 11.64 13.60 10.84
CA ALA A 255 11.11 12.87 9.68
C ALA A 255 12.19 12.47 8.67
N PHE A 256 13.36 13.12 8.66
CA PHE A 256 14.41 12.87 7.68
C PHE A 256 15.38 11.78 8.13
N HIS A 257 15.45 10.70 7.36
CA HIS A 257 16.30 9.53 7.64
C HIS A 257 17.32 9.25 6.54
N GLY A 258 17.46 10.13 5.54
CA GLY A 258 18.37 9.94 4.40
C GLY A 258 17.68 9.35 3.17
N ALA A 259 18.51 8.82 2.26
CA ALA A 259 18.06 8.31 0.96
C ALA A 259 17.62 6.84 0.99
N ASP A 260 17.82 6.12 2.11
CA ASP A 260 17.48 4.71 2.27
C ASP A 260 16.42 4.48 3.34
N LEU A 261 15.54 3.49 3.10
CA LEU A 261 14.37 3.25 3.94
C LEU A 261 14.68 2.50 5.24
N PHE A 262 15.78 1.78 5.34
CA PHE A 262 16.06 0.90 6.48
C PHE A 262 17.46 1.05 7.10
N LEU A 263 18.37 1.78 6.47
CA LEU A 263 19.68 2.12 7.03
C LEU A 263 19.69 3.60 7.42
N TRP A 264 19.16 3.88 8.58
CA TRP A 264 19.07 5.24 9.11
C TRP A 264 20.37 5.62 9.78
N PRO A 265 21.03 6.68 9.28
CA PRO A 265 22.28 7.12 9.86
C PRO A 265 22.06 7.85 11.20
N ASP A 266 23.07 7.74 12.06
CA ASP A 266 23.13 8.50 13.29
C ASP A 266 23.63 9.93 13.01
N PHE A 267 24.45 10.12 11.96
CA PHE A 267 24.91 11.44 11.52
C PHE A 267 25.31 11.45 10.03
N TRP A 268 25.47 12.63 9.48
CA TRP A 268 25.98 12.89 8.13
C TRP A 268 27.27 13.68 8.21
N MET A 269 28.20 13.46 7.28
CA MET A 269 29.44 14.22 7.11
C MET A 269 29.71 14.49 5.63
N PRO A 270 30.46 15.54 5.28
CA PRO A 270 30.86 15.83 3.92
C PRO A 270 31.67 14.68 3.30
N MET A 271 31.51 14.45 1.98
CA MET A 271 32.19 13.39 1.25
C MET A 271 33.72 13.58 1.24
N VAL A 272 34.17 14.81 1.26
CA VAL A 272 35.60 15.18 1.21
C VAL A 272 36.35 14.90 2.51
N ASP A 273 35.62 14.69 3.63
CA ASP A 273 36.22 14.39 4.92
C ASP A 273 36.19 12.87 5.18
N SER A 274 37.29 12.35 5.67
CA SER A 274 37.44 10.94 6.00
C SER A 274 37.93 10.75 7.42
N PRO A 275 37.17 10.07 8.28
CA PRO A 275 37.65 9.67 9.61
C PRO A 275 38.47 8.39 9.57
N ASP A 276 38.66 7.80 8.40
CA ASP A 276 39.38 6.55 8.18
C ASP A 276 40.70 6.80 7.42
N ASP A 277 41.67 5.89 7.55
CA ASP A 277 42.94 5.94 6.84
C ASP A 277 42.83 5.68 5.31
N GLU A 278 41.59 5.59 4.77
CA GLU A 278 41.34 5.47 3.31
C GLU A 278 41.94 6.64 2.51
N GLY A 279 42.27 7.73 3.20
CA GLY A 279 42.99 8.89 2.66
C GLY A 279 42.22 9.63 1.57
N ALA A 280 42.85 10.69 1.04
CA ALA A 280 42.36 11.44 -0.10
C ALA A 280 42.24 10.61 -1.41
N ASN A 281 42.79 9.41 -1.44
CA ASN A 281 42.85 8.56 -2.63
C ASN A 281 41.45 8.15 -3.13
N PHE A 282 40.52 7.90 -2.22
CA PHE A 282 39.16 7.53 -2.57
C PHE A 282 38.48 8.59 -3.50
N LEU A 283 38.80 9.86 -3.34
CA LEU A 283 38.26 10.94 -4.17
C LEU A 283 38.84 10.99 -5.58
N SER A 284 39.92 10.30 -5.86
CA SER A 284 40.67 10.34 -7.12
C SER A 284 40.71 9.02 -7.88
N ILE A 285 40.41 7.88 -7.24
CA ILE A 285 40.53 6.55 -7.87
C ILE A 285 39.22 6.15 -8.52
N ARG A 286 39.19 6.05 -9.85
CA ARG A 286 38.03 5.63 -10.62
C ARG A 286 37.64 4.17 -10.39
N GLY A 287 38.58 3.30 -10.24
CA GLY A 287 38.34 1.89 -9.93
C GLY A 287 37.73 1.61 -8.55
N MET A 288 37.53 2.63 -7.71
CA MET A 288 36.94 2.50 -6.37
C MET A 288 35.44 2.76 -6.38
N HIS A 289 34.69 1.77 -6.82
CA HIS A 289 33.21 1.83 -6.91
C HIS A 289 32.58 1.57 -5.54
N ASN A 290 32.30 2.60 -4.76
CA ASN A 290 31.82 2.48 -3.39
C ASN A 290 30.84 3.59 -2.96
N ILE A 291 30.37 4.40 -3.90
CA ILE A 291 29.36 5.43 -3.67
C ILE A 291 28.08 5.16 -4.47
N TRP A 292 26.99 5.65 -3.95
CA TRP A 292 25.70 5.73 -4.65
C TRP A 292 25.47 7.17 -5.12
N ILE A 293 24.86 7.31 -6.27
CA ILE A 293 24.47 8.61 -6.84
C ILE A 293 22.95 8.72 -6.78
N LEU A 294 22.49 9.77 -6.15
CA LEU A 294 21.10 10.17 -6.13
C LEU A 294 20.92 11.39 -7.04
N GLY A 295 19.95 11.35 -7.96
CA GLY A 295 19.68 12.45 -8.87
C GLY A 295 18.22 12.89 -8.81
N LYS A 296 17.98 14.18 -8.95
CA LYS A 296 16.66 14.78 -9.10
C LYS A 296 16.44 15.12 -10.57
N LEU A 297 15.47 14.46 -11.21
CA LEU A 297 15.13 14.72 -12.60
C LEU A 297 14.58 16.13 -12.79
N LYS A 298 14.90 16.74 -13.94
CA LYS A 298 14.24 17.98 -14.37
C LYS A 298 12.75 17.74 -14.65
N PRO A 299 11.89 18.76 -14.49
CA PRO A 299 10.53 18.69 -14.97
C PRO A 299 10.50 18.28 -16.46
N ASP A 300 9.52 17.47 -16.85
CA ASP A 300 9.28 17.01 -18.21
C ASP A 300 10.35 16.06 -18.80
N VAL A 301 11.33 15.61 -18.02
CA VAL A 301 12.29 14.59 -18.42
C VAL A 301 11.82 13.21 -17.93
N THR A 302 11.74 12.27 -18.88
CA THR A 302 11.41 10.88 -18.54
C THR A 302 12.64 10.11 -18.03
N PRO A 303 12.46 9.07 -17.19
CA PRO A 303 13.58 8.23 -16.76
C PRO A 303 14.34 7.56 -17.92
N ALA A 304 13.67 7.26 -19.02
CA ALA A 304 14.29 6.70 -20.22
C ALA A 304 15.27 7.70 -20.87
N GLN A 305 14.84 8.95 -21.08
CA GLN A 305 15.70 10.01 -21.61
C GLN A 305 16.91 10.28 -20.72
N ALA A 306 16.72 10.25 -19.40
CA ALA A 306 17.82 10.42 -18.45
C ALA A 306 18.79 9.23 -18.49
N THR A 307 18.29 8.01 -18.62
CA THR A 307 19.12 6.82 -18.78
C THR A 307 19.94 6.90 -20.08
N ASP A 308 19.34 7.30 -21.18
CA ASP A 308 20.05 7.46 -22.47
C ASP A 308 21.15 8.54 -22.40
N ASN A 309 20.86 9.66 -21.74
CA ASN A 309 21.85 10.72 -21.52
C ASN A 309 23.03 10.25 -20.67
N LEU A 310 22.78 9.56 -19.55
CA LEU A 310 23.85 9.02 -18.70
C LEU A 310 24.66 7.95 -19.43
N ASN A 311 24.04 7.09 -20.23
CA ASN A 311 24.76 6.06 -21.00
C ASN A 311 25.60 6.65 -22.14
N ALA A 312 25.19 7.77 -22.72
CA ALA A 312 26.03 8.51 -23.65
C ALA A 312 27.31 9.05 -22.95
N ILE A 313 27.15 9.61 -21.75
CA ILE A 313 28.29 10.06 -20.92
C ILE A 313 29.18 8.87 -20.52
N ALA A 314 28.58 7.78 -20.03
CA ALA A 314 29.28 6.57 -19.63
C ALA A 314 30.13 5.98 -20.80
N SER A 315 29.56 5.94 -21.99
CA SER A 315 30.26 5.48 -23.19
C SER A 315 31.45 6.38 -23.57
N GLU A 316 31.37 7.67 -23.30
CA GLU A 316 32.48 8.60 -23.49
C GLU A 316 33.56 8.40 -22.44
N LEU A 317 33.20 8.21 -21.16
CA LEU A 317 34.12 7.95 -20.07
C LEU A 317 34.88 6.63 -20.28
N ALA A 318 34.18 5.56 -20.69
CA ALA A 318 34.79 4.26 -21.02
C ALA A 318 35.84 4.33 -22.14
N ARG A 319 35.67 5.24 -23.10
CA ARG A 319 36.70 5.47 -24.14
C ARG A 319 37.94 6.20 -23.63
N GLN A 320 37.78 7.01 -22.61
CA GLN A 320 38.85 7.85 -22.06
C GLN A 320 39.59 7.17 -20.91
N ASN A 321 38.93 6.30 -20.17
CA ASN A 321 39.45 5.67 -18.95
C ASN A 321 39.22 4.15 -19.00
N PRO A 322 40.25 3.33 -18.95
CA PRO A 322 40.13 1.88 -18.92
C PRO A 322 39.34 1.36 -17.69
N ASP A 323 39.40 2.06 -16.55
CA ASP A 323 38.68 1.69 -15.33
C ASP A 323 37.16 1.82 -15.46
N ASP A 324 36.69 2.58 -16.47
CA ASP A 324 35.27 2.80 -16.76
C ASP A 324 34.75 1.84 -17.86
N ASP A 325 35.54 0.85 -18.27
CA ASP A 325 35.12 -0.12 -19.29
C ASP A 325 33.87 -0.89 -18.83
N GLY A 326 32.84 -0.87 -19.67
CA GLY A 326 31.55 -1.46 -19.32
C GLY A 326 30.65 -0.59 -18.42
N LEU A 327 31.03 0.64 -18.10
CA LEU A 327 30.19 1.57 -17.35
C LEU A 327 28.85 1.76 -18.05
N CYS A 328 27.75 1.45 -17.38
CA CYS A 328 26.41 1.54 -17.90
C CYS A 328 25.41 1.93 -16.80
N ALA A 329 24.78 3.06 -16.96
CA ALA A 329 23.86 3.59 -15.96
C ALA A 329 22.42 3.08 -16.14
N ARG A 330 21.77 2.81 -15.03
CA ARG A 330 20.34 2.51 -14.91
C ARG A 330 19.72 3.32 -13.79
N LEU A 331 18.49 3.77 -13.97
CA LEU A 331 17.76 4.51 -12.95
C LEU A 331 16.83 3.58 -12.17
N VAL A 332 16.91 3.66 -10.84
CA VAL A 332 16.01 2.96 -9.92
C VAL A 332 15.44 3.92 -8.89
N LYS A 333 14.28 3.60 -8.34
CA LYS A 333 13.73 4.41 -7.24
C LYS A 333 14.60 4.27 -6.01
N PRO A 334 14.88 5.37 -5.28
CA PRO A 334 15.66 5.31 -4.06
C PRO A 334 14.92 4.54 -2.95
N GLY A 335 15.67 4.04 -1.97
CA GLY A 335 15.10 3.46 -0.76
C GLY A 335 15.61 2.09 -0.35
N LEU A 336 16.24 1.31 -1.25
CA LEU A 336 16.77 -0.04 -0.98
C LEU A 336 18.26 -0.15 -1.32
N MET A 337 19.09 0.81 -0.87
CA MET A 337 20.52 0.89 -1.18
C MET A 337 20.80 0.76 -2.69
N GLY A 338 20.24 1.67 -3.47
CA GLY A 338 20.22 1.51 -4.91
C GLY A 338 19.42 0.27 -5.30
N ASP A 339 20.03 -0.65 -6.05
CA ASP A 339 19.40 -1.92 -6.44
C ASP A 339 20.08 -3.15 -5.84
N MET A 340 21.12 -2.94 -5.00
CA MET A 340 21.88 -4.04 -4.40
C MET A 340 20.99 -5.01 -3.63
N PHE A 341 19.98 -4.50 -2.92
CA PHE A 341 18.94 -5.28 -2.27
C PHE A 341 17.57 -5.15 -2.93
N GLY A 342 17.44 -4.33 -3.98
CA GLY A 342 16.16 -4.00 -4.59
C GLY A 342 15.46 -5.21 -5.20
N ASP A 343 16.07 -5.90 -6.13
CA ASP A 343 15.47 -7.06 -6.80
C ASP A 343 15.33 -8.28 -5.88
N PRO A 344 16.35 -8.66 -5.08
CA PRO A 344 16.21 -9.71 -4.09
C PRO A 344 15.13 -9.40 -3.05
N ALA A 345 15.09 -8.18 -2.52
CA ALA A 345 14.08 -7.77 -1.54
C ALA A 345 12.67 -7.77 -2.14
N ARG A 346 12.48 -7.22 -3.34
CA ARG A 346 11.19 -7.26 -4.05
C ARG A 346 10.72 -8.69 -4.29
N SER A 347 11.60 -9.57 -4.75
CA SER A 347 11.29 -10.99 -5.00
C SER A 347 10.94 -11.71 -3.71
N PHE A 348 11.69 -11.49 -2.64
CA PHE A 348 11.43 -12.04 -1.32
C PHE A 348 10.09 -11.56 -0.76
N LEU A 349 9.81 -10.25 -0.82
CA LEU A 349 8.56 -9.68 -0.36
C LEU A 349 7.37 -10.14 -1.19
N ALA A 350 7.53 -10.29 -2.52
CA ALA A 350 6.49 -10.88 -3.38
C ALA A 350 6.21 -12.33 -2.99
N GLY A 351 7.23 -13.11 -2.66
CA GLY A 351 7.08 -14.48 -2.14
C GLY A 351 6.33 -14.53 -0.81
N ILE A 352 6.66 -13.65 0.13
CA ILE A 352 5.94 -13.54 1.41
C ILE A 352 4.48 -13.09 1.20
N MET A 353 4.23 -12.14 0.31
CA MET A 353 2.86 -11.71 -0.05
C MET A 353 2.05 -12.86 -0.65
N LEU A 354 2.65 -13.65 -1.54
CA LEU A 354 2.01 -14.84 -2.09
C LEU A 354 1.70 -15.87 -1.00
N LEU A 355 2.64 -16.13 -0.10
CA LEU A 355 2.45 -17.04 1.03
C LEU A 355 1.31 -16.55 1.95
N ALA A 356 1.29 -15.27 2.30
CA ALA A 356 0.23 -14.68 3.11
C ALA A 356 -1.14 -14.79 2.42
N PHE A 357 -1.21 -14.58 1.11
CA PHE A 357 -2.41 -14.78 0.31
C PHE A 357 -2.87 -16.24 0.31
N LEU A 358 -1.96 -17.22 0.18
CA LEU A 358 -2.28 -18.64 0.26
C LEU A 358 -2.81 -19.05 1.64
N VAL A 359 -2.24 -18.48 2.72
CA VAL A 359 -2.73 -18.67 4.09
C VAL A 359 -4.16 -18.13 4.22
N LEU A 360 -4.45 -16.98 3.64
CA LEU A 360 -5.81 -16.42 3.63
C LEU A 360 -6.79 -17.32 2.85
N LEU A 361 -6.38 -17.81 1.68
CA LEU A 361 -7.19 -18.76 0.90
C LEU A 361 -7.48 -20.04 1.68
N ALA A 362 -6.47 -20.61 2.35
CA ALA A 362 -6.63 -21.78 3.19
C ALA A 362 -7.58 -21.49 4.37
N ALA A 363 -7.47 -20.33 5.00
CA ALA A 363 -8.39 -19.89 6.05
C ALA A 363 -9.84 -19.78 5.53
N CYS A 364 -10.04 -19.20 4.35
CA CYS A 364 -11.36 -19.10 3.72
C CYS A 364 -11.92 -20.48 3.35
N ALA A 365 -11.11 -21.40 2.79
CA ALA A 365 -11.52 -22.76 2.45
C ALA A 365 -11.89 -23.56 3.70
N ASN A 366 -11.11 -23.43 4.77
CA ASN A 366 -11.41 -24.08 6.06
C ASN A 366 -12.73 -23.56 6.64
N LEU A 367 -12.95 -22.25 6.59
CA LEU A 367 -14.19 -21.64 7.05
C LEU A 367 -15.40 -22.09 6.20
N ALA A 368 -15.23 -22.14 4.87
CA ALA A 368 -16.27 -22.64 3.96
C ALA A 368 -16.63 -24.11 4.26
N SER A 369 -15.64 -24.97 4.52
CA SER A 369 -15.82 -26.36 4.90
C SER A 369 -16.57 -26.50 6.23
N LEU A 370 -16.22 -25.68 7.22
CA LEU A 370 -16.91 -25.63 8.51
C LEU A 370 -18.38 -25.21 8.37
N PHE A 371 -18.68 -24.23 7.52
CA PHE A 371 -20.07 -23.83 7.24
C PHE A 371 -20.83 -24.91 6.47
N ALA A 372 -20.20 -25.57 5.49
CA ALA A 372 -20.81 -26.67 4.73
C ALA A 372 -21.19 -27.84 5.64
N ALA A 373 -20.28 -28.30 6.50
CA ALA A 373 -20.53 -29.33 7.48
C ALA A 373 -21.73 -28.99 8.38
N ARG A 374 -21.77 -27.74 8.88
CA ARG A 374 -22.86 -27.31 9.76
C ARG A 374 -24.23 -27.24 9.07
N THR A 375 -24.24 -26.91 7.78
CA THR A 375 -25.49 -26.90 7.00
C THR A 375 -25.98 -28.32 6.70
N ALA A 376 -25.07 -29.30 6.54
CA ALA A 376 -25.39 -30.70 6.36
C ALA A 376 -26.04 -31.26 7.63
N ASP A 377 -25.45 -31.08 8.81
CA ASP A 377 -26.00 -31.55 10.11
C ASP A 377 -27.43 -31.01 10.37
N ARG A 378 -27.72 -29.79 9.94
CA ARG A 378 -29.08 -29.24 10.06
C ARG A 378 -30.08 -29.93 9.15
N ARG A 379 -29.68 -30.36 7.95
CA ARG A 379 -30.59 -31.07 7.03
C ARG A 379 -30.95 -32.46 7.53
N GLU A 380 -30.04 -33.15 8.18
CA GLU A 380 -30.34 -34.47 8.81
C GLU A 380 -31.29 -34.32 9.98
N ASN A 381 -31.11 -33.34 10.86
CA ASN A 381 -32.02 -33.08 11.97
C ASN A 381 -33.46 -32.73 11.52
N TRP A 382 -33.63 -32.10 10.37
CA TRP A 382 -34.97 -31.81 9.82
C TRP A 382 -35.63 -33.11 9.28
N ARG A 383 -34.87 -34.08 8.80
CA ARG A 383 -35.41 -35.39 8.33
C ARG A 383 -35.86 -36.26 9.49
N SER A 384 -35.22 -36.20 10.62
CA SER A 384 -35.58 -36.97 11.82
C SER A 384 -36.75 -36.41 12.62
N VAL A 385 -37.15 -35.16 12.36
CA VAL A 385 -38.28 -34.48 13.04
C VAL A 385 -39.59 -34.53 12.25
N LEU A 386 -39.56 -35.02 10.99
CA LEU A 386 -40.83 -35.30 10.28
C LEU A 386 -41.51 -36.52 10.95
N PRO A 387 -42.66 -36.31 11.64
CA PRO A 387 -43.37 -37.44 12.24
C PRO A 387 -43.80 -38.39 11.12
N LEU A 388 -43.52 -39.68 11.31
CA LEU A 388 -44.17 -40.76 10.60
C LEU A 388 -45.68 -40.52 10.71
N ALA A 389 -46.31 -40.08 9.62
CA ALA A 389 -47.76 -40.05 9.54
C ALA A 389 -48.25 -41.47 9.71
N PRO A 390 -49.20 -41.76 10.63
CA PRO A 390 -49.70 -43.11 10.79
C PRO A 390 -50.39 -43.55 9.51
N ALA A 391 -49.98 -44.75 9.02
CA ALA A 391 -50.70 -45.42 7.93
C ALA A 391 -52.04 -45.88 8.43
N GLY A 392 -53.09 -45.16 8.05
CA GLY A 392 -54.46 -45.55 8.41
C GLY A 392 -55.48 -44.77 7.60
N GLY A 393 -56.18 -45.44 6.69
CA GLY A 393 -57.46 -44.98 6.16
C GLY A 393 -57.54 -44.76 4.65
N ARG A 394 -57.98 -45.80 3.95
CA ARG A 394 -58.55 -45.73 2.58
C ARG A 394 -59.70 -44.72 2.54
N SER A 395 -59.67 -43.75 1.66
CA SER A 395 -60.86 -43.31 0.94
C SER A 395 -60.50 -42.63 -0.39
N SER A 396 -61.23 -43.07 -1.37
CA SER A 396 -61.27 -42.69 -2.77
C SER A 396 -61.48 -41.21 -3.02
N GLY A 397 -60.82 -40.64 -4.06
CA GLY A 397 -61.43 -39.52 -4.80
C GLY A 397 -60.45 -38.50 -5.32
N ASN A 398 -60.20 -38.60 -6.60
CA ASN A 398 -59.99 -37.52 -7.58
C ASN A 398 -58.88 -36.48 -7.53
N CYS A 399 -58.14 -36.49 -8.61
CA CYS A 399 -57.55 -35.35 -9.35
C CYS A 399 -56.46 -34.53 -8.67
N LEU A 400 -55.22 -34.81 -8.99
CA LEU A 400 -54.12 -33.90 -8.91
C LEU A 400 -53.40 -33.80 -10.27
N PRO A 401 -53.10 -32.60 -10.74
CA PRO A 401 -52.25 -32.44 -11.93
C PRO A 401 -50.76 -32.70 -11.59
N ARG A 402 -50.10 -33.41 -12.46
CA ARG A 402 -48.70 -33.71 -12.43
C ARG A 402 -47.86 -32.42 -12.54
N PRO A 403 -46.84 -32.20 -11.71
CA PRO A 403 -45.83 -31.18 -11.99
C PRO A 403 -44.82 -31.76 -13.02
N SER A 404 -44.60 -30.95 -14.05
CA SER A 404 -43.65 -31.19 -15.12
C SER A 404 -42.21 -31.34 -14.61
N SER A 405 -41.57 -32.39 -15.10
CA SER A 405 -40.18 -32.76 -14.92
C SER A 405 -39.26 -31.69 -15.53
N PHE A 406 -38.41 -31.06 -14.70
CA PHE A 406 -37.21 -30.39 -15.16
C PHE A 406 -36.05 -31.37 -15.24
N PRO A 407 -35.29 -31.42 -16.33
CA PRO A 407 -34.13 -32.28 -16.45
C PRO A 407 -32.96 -31.73 -15.69
N PHE A 408 -32.39 -32.55 -14.83
CA PHE A 408 -31.10 -32.33 -14.18
C PHE A 408 -30.01 -32.63 -15.22
N LEU A 409 -29.27 -31.62 -15.64
CA LEU A 409 -28.06 -31.76 -16.42
C LEU A 409 -26.96 -32.34 -15.52
N ALA A 410 -26.64 -33.56 -15.73
CA ALA A 410 -25.45 -34.24 -15.20
C ALA A 410 -24.23 -33.73 -16.00
N ALA A 411 -23.26 -33.13 -15.32
CA ALA A 411 -21.95 -32.85 -15.90
C ALA A 411 -21.06 -34.12 -15.80
N PRO A 412 -20.29 -34.40 -16.86
CA PRO A 412 -19.40 -35.56 -16.83
C PRO A 412 -18.13 -35.24 -16.03
N SER A 413 -17.74 -36.21 -15.19
CA SER A 413 -16.45 -36.29 -14.50
C SER A 413 -15.39 -36.77 -15.49
N GLU A 414 -14.45 -35.94 -15.90
CA GLU A 414 -13.18 -36.42 -16.47
C GLU A 414 -12.01 -36.05 -15.59
N PRO A 415 -11.05 -36.94 -15.38
CA PRO A 415 -9.85 -36.67 -14.61
C PRO A 415 -8.79 -36.03 -15.51
N PHE A 416 -8.35 -34.82 -15.16
CA PHE A 416 -7.20 -34.14 -15.80
C PHE A 416 -5.90 -34.77 -15.25
N PHE A 417 -5.26 -35.61 -16.05
CA PHE A 417 -3.85 -35.94 -15.93
C PHE A 417 -3.00 -34.85 -16.56
N LEU A 418 -2.14 -34.22 -15.78
CA LEU A 418 -1.04 -33.40 -16.28
C LEU A 418 0.22 -34.24 -16.37
N PRO A 419 0.93 -34.28 -17.50
CA PRO A 419 2.26 -34.86 -17.55
C PRO A 419 3.31 -33.82 -17.11
N ILE A 420 4.20 -34.30 -16.24
CA ILE A 420 5.46 -33.66 -15.88
C ILE A 420 6.44 -33.84 -17.03
N CYS A 421 6.94 -32.73 -17.58
CA CYS A 421 8.28 -32.59 -18.16
C CYS A 421 8.79 -31.18 -17.85
#